data_22c5abd0ab543185670b2da1d9ac942b
#
_entry.id   22c5abd0ab543185670b2da1d9ac942b
#
_cell.length_a   1.000
_cell.length_b   1.000
_cell.length_c   1.000
_cell.angle_alpha   90.00
_cell.angle_beta   90.00
_cell.angle_gamma   90.00
#
_symmetry.space_group_name_H-M   'P 1'
#
loop_
_entity.id
_entity.type
_entity.pdbx_description
1 polymer ?
#
loop_
_entity_poly.entity_id
_entity_poly.type
_entity_poly.pdbx_seq_one_letter_code
_entity_poly.pdbx_strand_id
1 'polypeptide(L)'
;MTFTKSGQQPRRLSAILSLAMVALAVTWTSPSYGFDFWNWGKSKKCPSGTAWSKQQGKCVALKKGSLSDEDLARAGRQLARDGHYLDAIKVLEMAANENDPAVLTYLGYSHRKLGNIDLGISLYKKALDIDPDNVDTREYLGEGYVSKGELDLAWLELSEIEKRCGTTCEEYRALEKALRSSRSQY
;
A
#
# COMPACT_ATOMS: atom_id res chain seq x y z
N MET A 1 80.88 10.15 37.59
CA MET A 1 81.73 8.94 37.49
C MET A 1 81.03 8.05 36.52
N THR A 2 81.48 8.04 35.24
CA THR A 2 82.29 6.98 34.60
C THR A 2 81.52 5.65 34.58
N PHE A 3 81.31 4.94 33.49
CA PHE A 3 82.03 4.66 32.26
C PHE A 3 81.09 3.94 31.23
N THR A 4 81.24 4.30 29.99
CA THR A 4 81.20 3.59 28.70
C THR A 4 81.36 2.10 28.68
N LYS A 5 80.69 1.40 27.73
CA LYS A 5 81.29 0.52 26.66
C LYS A 5 80.16 -0.15 25.91
N SER A 6 79.92 0.17 24.68
CA SER A 6 80.36 -0.36 23.36
C SER A 6 80.47 -1.90 23.31
N GLY A 7 79.71 -2.50 22.45
CA GLY A 7 79.83 -3.91 22.09
C GLY A 7 79.05 -4.24 20.83
N GLN A 8 79.73 -4.23 19.77
CA GLN A 8 79.55 -4.64 18.39
C GLN A 8 78.73 -5.88 18.09
N GLN A 9 78.07 -5.84 16.95
CA GLN A 9 77.45 -6.94 16.21
C GLN A 9 78.36 -8.15 15.97
N PRO A 10 77.74 -9.30 15.61
CA PRO A 10 77.93 -9.69 14.19
C PRO A 10 76.63 -10.14 13.45
N ARG A 11 76.70 -9.84 12.21
CA ARG A 11 75.82 -10.27 11.12
C ARG A 11 75.83 -11.82 11.06
N ARG A 12 74.63 -12.41 10.97
CA ARG A 12 74.48 -13.72 10.27
C ARG A 12 73.35 -13.62 9.29
N LEU A 13 73.73 -13.78 8.04
CA LEU A 13 72.88 -14.16 6.92
C LEU A 13 72.29 -15.54 7.18
N SER A 14 71.02 -15.74 6.95
CA SER A 14 70.53 -17.04 6.41
C SER A 14 69.10 -16.95 5.99
N ALA A 15 68.95 -17.18 4.74
CA ALA A 15 67.92 -17.98 4.07
C ALA A 15 66.49 -17.44 3.99
N ILE A 16 66.23 -17.03 2.80
CA ILE A 16 64.99 -16.87 2.09
C ILE A 16 64.18 -18.17 2.15
N LEU A 17 63.02 -18.15 2.75
CA LEU A 17 61.94 -19.09 2.43
C LEU A 17 60.73 -18.29 2.05
N SER A 18 60.57 -18.10 0.75
CA SER A 18 59.39 -17.55 0.12
C SER A 18 58.23 -18.56 0.26
N LEU A 19 57.38 -18.40 1.25
CA LEU A 19 56.08 -19.03 1.24
C LEU A 19 55.13 -18.10 0.51
N ALA A 20 54.87 -18.40 -0.76
CA ALA A 20 53.77 -17.80 -1.51
C ALA A 20 52.46 -18.25 -0.90
N MET A 21 51.85 -17.39 -0.07
CA MET A 21 50.46 -17.50 0.32
C MET A 21 49.64 -17.10 -0.87
N VAL A 22 49.13 -18.07 -1.62
CA VAL A 22 48.04 -17.89 -2.58
C VAL A 22 46.79 -17.56 -1.75
N ALA A 23 46.52 -16.27 -1.59
CA ALA A 23 45.25 -15.81 -1.08
C ALA A 23 44.18 -16.07 -2.16
N LEU A 24 43.48 -17.20 -2.05
CA LEU A 24 42.23 -17.41 -2.74
C LEU A 24 41.21 -16.38 -2.21
N ALA A 25 41.15 -15.26 -2.91
CA ALA A 25 40.05 -14.30 -2.74
C ALA A 25 38.76 -14.97 -3.22
N VAL A 26 38.09 -15.67 -2.31
CA VAL A 26 36.69 -16.07 -2.51
C VAL A 26 35.88 -14.80 -2.50
N THR A 27 35.66 -14.23 -3.69
CA THR A 27 34.69 -13.15 -3.87
C THR A 27 33.33 -13.76 -3.60
N TRP A 28 32.86 -13.58 -2.37
CA TRP A 28 31.46 -13.78 -2.04
C TRP A 28 30.69 -12.65 -2.73
N THR A 29 30.26 -12.94 -3.97
CA THR A 29 29.21 -12.15 -4.58
C THR A 29 27.93 -12.47 -3.81
N SER A 30 27.69 -11.77 -2.74
CA SER A 30 26.38 -11.71 -2.13
C SER A 30 25.44 -11.22 -3.22
N PRO A 31 24.37 -11.95 -3.58
CA PRO A 31 23.32 -11.34 -4.36
C PRO A 31 22.79 -10.22 -3.50
N SER A 32 23.13 -8.99 -3.86
CA SER A 32 22.43 -7.81 -3.32
C SER A 32 20.99 -7.94 -3.83
N TYR A 33 20.14 -8.59 -3.03
CA TYR A 33 18.71 -8.36 -3.11
C TYR A 33 18.52 -6.89 -2.78
N GLY A 34 18.60 -6.05 -3.80
CA GLY A 34 18.18 -4.68 -3.73
C GLY A 34 16.70 -4.71 -3.35
N PHE A 35 16.44 -4.50 -2.08
CA PHE A 35 15.09 -4.23 -1.62
C PHE A 35 14.74 -2.86 -2.21
N ASP A 36 14.08 -2.86 -3.36
CA ASP A 36 13.61 -1.65 -4.03
C ASP A 36 12.53 -1.00 -3.17
N PHE A 37 12.96 -0.32 -2.11
CA PHE A 37 12.11 0.52 -1.24
C PHE A 37 11.32 1.56 -2.05
N TRP A 38 11.83 1.98 -3.21
CA TRP A 38 11.18 2.94 -4.11
C TRP A 38 10.04 2.34 -4.93
N ASN A 39 9.86 1.03 -4.93
CA ASN A 39 8.85 0.34 -5.74
C ASN A 39 7.65 -0.17 -4.93
N TRP A 40 7.62 0.13 -3.63
CA TRP A 40 6.48 -0.18 -2.79
C TRP A 40 5.38 0.85 -3.04
N GLY A 41 4.36 0.48 -3.79
CA GLY A 41 3.16 1.29 -4.05
C GLY A 41 2.92 1.66 -5.51
N LYS A 42 3.81 1.34 -6.45
CA LYS A 42 3.45 1.44 -7.87
C LYS A 42 2.66 0.20 -8.26
N SER A 43 1.33 0.33 -8.30
CA SER A 43 0.48 -0.71 -8.88
C SER A 43 1.00 -1.01 -10.29
N LYS A 44 1.30 -2.28 -10.56
CA LYS A 44 1.74 -2.67 -11.91
C LYS A 44 0.59 -2.41 -12.86
N LYS A 45 0.77 -1.47 -13.78
CA LYS A 45 -0.25 -1.18 -14.80
C LYS A 45 -0.34 -2.35 -15.76
N CYS A 46 -1.50 -2.96 -15.81
CA CYS A 46 -1.80 -4.01 -16.76
C CYS A 46 -2.49 -3.43 -18.02
N PRO A 47 -2.37 -4.07 -19.18
CA PRO A 47 -3.13 -3.71 -20.37
C PRO A 47 -4.65 -3.75 -20.13
N SER A 48 -5.42 -3.00 -20.91
CA SER A 48 -6.89 -3.02 -20.86
C SER A 48 -7.44 -4.45 -20.91
N GLY A 49 -8.44 -4.74 -20.07
CA GLY A 49 -9.05 -6.07 -19.98
C GLY A 49 -8.23 -7.10 -19.20
N THR A 50 -7.14 -6.69 -18.54
CA THR A 50 -6.33 -7.54 -17.68
C THR A 50 -6.12 -6.90 -16.31
N ALA A 51 -5.85 -7.71 -15.28
CA ALA A 51 -5.44 -7.26 -13.95
C ALA A 51 -4.24 -8.05 -13.45
N TRP A 52 -3.48 -7.47 -12.51
CA TRP A 52 -2.34 -8.12 -11.91
C TRP A 52 -2.79 -9.21 -10.95
N SER A 53 -2.43 -10.45 -11.24
CA SER A 53 -2.59 -11.56 -10.31
C SER A 53 -1.34 -11.68 -9.43
N LYS A 54 -1.52 -11.50 -8.12
CA LYS A 54 -0.46 -11.71 -7.13
C LYS A 54 -0.02 -13.16 -7.09
N GLN A 55 -0.97 -14.08 -7.23
CA GLN A 55 -0.73 -15.52 -7.22
C GLN A 55 0.09 -15.98 -8.43
N GLN A 56 -0.18 -15.44 -9.62
CA GLN A 56 0.49 -15.83 -10.87
C GLN A 56 1.68 -14.92 -11.22
N GLY A 57 1.88 -13.79 -10.52
CA GLY A 57 2.96 -12.85 -10.77
C GLY A 57 2.92 -12.18 -12.15
N LYS A 58 1.76 -12.09 -12.80
CA LYS A 58 1.56 -11.53 -14.14
C LYS A 58 0.18 -10.90 -14.32
N CYS A 59 0.02 -10.11 -15.38
CA CYS A 59 -1.31 -9.63 -15.79
C CYS A 59 -2.12 -10.79 -16.38
N VAL A 60 -3.35 -10.95 -15.89
CA VAL A 60 -4.29 -12.03 -16.25
C VAL A 60 -5.56 -11.40 -16.79
N ALA A 61 -6.18 -12.03 -17.79
CA ALA A 61 -7.43 -11.55 -18.36
C ALA A 61 -8.54 -11.50 -17.30
N LEU A 62 -9.33 -10.43 -17.33
CA LEU A 62 -10.48 -10.24 -16.45
C LEU A 62 -11.60 -11.19 -16.89
N LYS A 63 -11.64 -12.37 -16.26
CA LYS A 63 -12.71 -13.38 -16.42
C LYS A 63 -13.10 -13.86 -15.04
N LYS A 64 -14.41 -14.16 -14.85
CA LYS A 64 -14.90 -14.71 -13.58
C LYS A 64 -14.12 -15.99 -13.23
N GLY A 65 -13.60 -16.05 -12.01
CA GLY A 65 -12.80 -17.16 -11.50
C GLY A 65 -11.33 -17.21 -11.95
N SER A 66 -10.84 -16.22 -12.71
CA SER A 66 -9.42 -16.16 -13.13
C SER A 66 -8.51 -15.45 -12.14
N LEU A 67 -9.08 -14.67 -11.23
CA LEU A 67 -8.42 -13.87 -10.20
C LEU A 67 -9.02 -14.19 -8.84
N SER A 68 -8.25 -14.02 -7.78
CA SER A 68 -8.75 -14.04 -6.42
C SER A 68 -9.58 -12.78 -6.13
N ASP A 69 -10.46 -12.83 -5.12
CA ASP A 69 -11.24 -11.67 -4.70
C ASP A 69 -10.32 -10.51 -4.26
N GLU A 70 -9.19 -10.81 -3.60
CA GLU A 70 -8.15 -9.83 -3.26
C GLU A 70 -7.58 -9.14 -4.52
N ASP A 71 -7.31 -9.89 -5.59
CA ASP A 71 -6.79 -9.34 -6.85
C ASP A 71 -7.86 -8.50 -7.56
N LEU A 72 -9.14 -8.94 -7.52
CA LEU A 72 -10.28 -8.20 -8.06
C LEU A 72 -10.54 -6.91 -7.29
N ALA A 73 -10.54 -6.95 -5.95
CA ALA A 73 -10.69 -5.78 -5.11
C ALA A 73 -9.57 -4.75 -5.39
N ARG A 74 -8.33 -5.21 -5.54
CA ARG A 74 -7.18 -4.36 -5.88
C ARG A 74 -7.32 -3.74 -7.26
N ALA A 75 -7.72 -4.50 -8.26
CA ALA A 75 -7.93 -4.01 -9.61
C ALA A 75 -9.10 -3.01 -9.66
N GLY A 76 -10.20 -3.30 -8.99
CA GLY A 76 -11.35 -2.41 -8.87
C GLY A 76 -11.01 -1.11 -8.16
N ARG A 77 -10.25 -1.19 -7.05
CA ARG A 77 -9.70 -0.01 -6.36
C ARG A 77 -8.90 0.88 -7.30
N GLN A 78 -8.00 0.29 -8.08
CA GLN A 78 -7.15 1.06 -9.00
C GLN A 78 -8.00 1.76 -10.06
N LEU A 79 -8.93 1.02 -10.70
CA LEU A 79 -9.85 1.59 -11.69
C LEU A 79 -10.70 2.72 -11.11
N ALA A 80 -11.21 2.53 -9.89
CA ALA A 80 -12.00 3.55 -9.21
C ALA A 80 -11.20 4.81 -8.90
N ARG A 81 -9.96 4.68 -8.45
CA ARG A 81 -9.06 5.83 -8.20
C ARG A 81 -8.65 6.54 -9.49
N ASP A 82 -8.52 5.81 -10.59
CA ASP A 82 -8.22 6.37 -11.91
C ASP A 82 -9.48 7.01 -12.59
N GLY A 83 -10.64 6.99 -11.93
CA GLY A 83 -11.90 7.57 -12.43
C GLY A 83 -12.70 6.65 -13.36
N HIS A 84 -12.27 5.42 -13.56
CA HIS A 84 -12.93 4.41 -14.40
C HIS A 84 -14.01 3.65 -13.61
N TYR A 85 -14.99 4.37 -13.06
CA TYR A 85 -15.97 3.84 -12.10
C TYR A 85 -16.80 2.68 -12.64
N LEU A 86 -17.27 2.76 -13.90
CA LEU A 86 -18.06 1.68 -14.52
C LEU A 86 -17.23 0.39 -14.70
N ASP A 87 -15.96 0.53 -15.04
CA ASP A 87 -15.09 -0.64 -15.18
C ASP A 87 -14.68 -1.20 -13.81
N ALA A 88 -14.51 -0.33 -12.80
CA ALA A 88 -14.33 -0.75 -11.42
C ALA A 88 -15.49 -1.63 -10.92
N ILE A 89 -16.74 -1.19 -11.15
CA ILE A 89 -17.94 -1.94 -10.80
C ILE A 89 -17.93 -3.31 -11.47
N LYS A 90 -17.73 -3.38 -12.78
CA LYS A 90 -17.70 -4.66 -13.53
C LYS A 90 -16.65 -5.61 -12.99
N VAL A 91 -15.48 -5.11 -12.61
CA VAL A 91 -14.38 -5.95 -12.05
C VAL A 91 -14.73 -6.44 -10.65
N LEU A 92 -15.27 -5.56 -9.81
CA LEU A 92 -15.62 -5.89 -8.42
C LEU A 92 -16.79 -6.89 -8.34
N GLU A 93 -17.76 -6.80 -9.26
CA GLU A 93 -18.87 -7.75 -9.37
C GLU A 93 -18.45 -9.17 -9.82
N MET A 94 -17.19 -9.35 -10.24
CA MET A 94 -16.65 -10.68 -10.54
C MET A 94 -16.21 -11.44 -9.28
N ALA A 95 -16.09 -10.78 -8.13
CA ALA A 95 -15.71 -11.41 -6.87
C ALA A 95 -16.69 -12.52 -6.49
N ALA A 96 -16.16 -13.62 -5.98
CA ALA A 96 -16.97 -14.74 -5.52
C ALA A 96 -17.63 -14.44 -4.17
N ASN A 97 -16.95 -13.70 -3.32
CA ASN A 97 -17.46 -13.22 -2.04
C ASN A 97 -18.04 -11.81 -2.19
N GLU A 98 -19.33 -11.72 -2.41
CA GLU A 98 -20.06 -10.44 -2.51
C GLU A 98 -20.05 -9.63 -1.18
N ASN A 99 -19.67 -10.26 -0.07
CA ASN A 99 -19.56 -9.64 1.25
C ASN A 99 -18.09 -9.38 1.66
N ASP A 100 -17.15 -9.37 0.72
CA ASP A 100 -15.79 -8.91 1.01
C ASP A 100 -15.80 -7.40 1.30
N PRO A 101 -15.30 -6.93 2.47
CA PRO A 101 -15.35 -5.51 2.85
C PRO A 101 -14.66 -4.59 1.85
N ALA A 102 -13.54 -5.03 1.25
CA ALA A 102 -12.84 -4.23 0.27
C ALA A 102 -13.63 -4.13 -1.04
N VAL A 103 -14.27 -5.21 -1.48
CA VAL A 103 -15.16 -5.21 -2.65
C VAL A 103 -16.31 -4.24 -2.42
N LEU A 104 -17.01 -4.38 -1.28
CA LEU A 104 -18.14 -3.49 -0.91
C LEU A 104 -17.72 -2.02 -0.84
N THR A 105 -16.55 -1.73 -0.25
CA THR A 105 -16.02 -0.37 -0.15
C THR A 105 -15.82 0.27 -1.53
N TYR A 106 -15.16 -0.44 -2.45
CA TYR A 106 -14.89 0.16 -3.77
C TYR A 106 -16.07 0.11 -4.74
N LEU A 107 -17.03 -0.80 -4.57
CA LEU A 107 -18.35 -0.69 -5.19
C LEU A 107 -19.06 0.58 -4.71
N GLY A 108 -19.10 0.79 -3.39
CA GLY A 108 -19.68 1.98 -2.79
C GLY A 108 -19.04 3.27 -3.30
N TYR A 109 -17.71 3.30 -3.34
CA TYR A 109 -16.96 4.44 -3.88
C TYR A 109 -17.33 4.73 -5.34
N SER A 110 -17.34 3.70 -6.19
CA SER A 110 -17.64 3.84 -7.61
C SER A 110 -19.07 4.32 -7.84
N HIS A 111 -20.05 3.74 -7.13
CA HIS A 111 -21.45 4.19 -7.21
C HIS A 111 -21.63 5.63 -6.72
N ARG A 112 -21.03 6.00 -5.61
CA ARG A 112 -21.08 7.38 -5.10
C ARG A 112 -20.51 8.37 -6.10
N LYS A 113 -19.35 8.06 -6.72
CA LYS A 113 -18.74 8.94 -7.73
C LYS A 113 -19.56 9.05 -9.02
N LEU A 114 -20.42 8.08 -9.32
CA LEU A 114 -21.39 8.12 -10.41
C LEU A 114 -22.72 8.83 -10.04
N GLY A 115 -22.82 9.36 -8.80
CA GLY A 115 -24.02 10.05 -8.31
C GLY A 115 -25.03 9.16 -7.58
N ASN A 116 -24.80 7.84 -7.52
CA ASN A 116 -25.64 6.90 -6.78
C ASN A 116 -25.27 6.92 -5.28
N ILE A 117 -25.43 8.08 -4.62
CA ILE A 117 -24.88 8.34 -3.29
C ILE A 117 -25.50 7.40 -2.25
N ASP A 118 -26.81 7.19 -2.27
CA ASP A 118 -27.50 6.32 -1.30
C ASP A 118 -27.06 4.86 -1.40
N LEU A 119 -26.84 4.37 -2.62
CA LEU A 119 -26.29 3.04 -2.82
C LEU A 119 -24.86 2.95 -2.29
N GLY A 120 -24.04 3.97 -2.55
CA GLY A 120 -22.68 4.06 -2.00
C GLY A 120 -22.67 3.98 -0.48
N ILE A 121 -23.49 4.79 0.20
CA ILE A 121 -23.66 4.79 1.66
C ILE A 121 -24.09 3.40 2.17
N SER A 122 -25.05 2.77 1.50
CA SER A 122 -25.52 1.43 1.88
C SER A 122 -24.39 0.38 1.81
N LEU A 123 -23.57 0.43 0.77
CA LEU A 123 -22.44 -0.49 0.58
C LEU A 123 -21.33 -0.26 1.63
N TYR A 124 -21.03 1.00 1.97
CA TYR A 124 -20.09 1.33 3.05
C TYR A 124 -20.55 0.81 4.40
N LYS A 125 -21.84 0.98 4.73
CA LYS A 125 -22.40 0.45 5.97
C LYS A 125 -22.25 -1.06 6.05
N LYS A 126 -22.57 -1.79 4.97
CA LYS A 126 -22.36 -3.24 4.92
C LYS A 126 -20.88 -3.60 5.08
N ALA A 127 -19.96 -2.85 4.50
CA ALA A 127 -18.53 -3.09 4.67
C ALA A 127 -18.10 -2.89 6.13
N LEU A 128 -18.61 -1.85 6.79
CA LEU A 128 -18.31 -1.56 8.20
C LEU A 128 -18.99 -2.50 9.19
N ASP A 129 -20.11 -3.13 8.83
CA ASP A 129 -20.73 -4.20 9.62
C ASP A 129 -19.81 -5.43 9.69
N ILE A 130 -18.96 -5.64 8.69
CA ILE A 130 -18.02 -6.77 8.60
C ILE A 130 -16.64 -6.38 9.14
N ASP A 131 -16.14 -5.20 8.76
CA ASP A 131 -14.84 -4.64 9.18
C ASP A 131 -15.04 -3.24 9.77
N PRO A 132 -15.43 -3.15 11.07
CA PRO A 132 -15.74 -1.88 11.72
C PRO A 132 -14.54 -0.97 11.93
N ASP A 133 -13.32 -1.48 11.77
CA ASP A 133 -12.10 -0.72 11.99
C ASP A 133 -11.50 -0.15 10.69
N ASN A 134 -12.17 -0.36 9.56
CA ASN A 134 -11.72 0.13 8.26
C ASN A 134 -11.88 1.65 8.13
N VAL A 135 -10.77 2.37 8.27
CA VAL A 135 -10.75 3.84 8.23
C VAL A 135 -11.00 4.40 6.82
N ASP A 136 -10.52 3.71 5.76
CA ASP A 136 -10.81 4.08 4.36
C ASP A 136 -12.33 4.11 4.12
N THR A 137 -13.02 3.07 4.58
CA THR A 137 -14.48 2.95 4.40
C THR A 137 -15.23 4.03 5.18
N ARG A 138 -14.77 4.36 6.40
CA ARG A 138 -15.35 5.45 7.21
C ARG A 138 -15.17 6.82 6.56
N GLU A 139 -13.98 7.08 6.00
CA GLU A 139 -13.74 8.30 5.24
C GLU A 139 -14.75 8.42 4.08
N TYR A 140 -14.91 7.37 3.28
CA TYR A 140 -15.81 7.39 2.13
C TYR A 140 -17.28 7.49 2.53
N LEU A 141 -17.67 6.87 3.65
CA LEU A 141 -19.00 7.02 4.23
C LEU A 141 -19.25 8.46 4.67
N GLY A 142 -18.29 9.06 5.38
CA GLY A 142 -18.35 10.46 5.79
C GLY A 142 -18.45 11.42 4.59
N GLU A 143 -17.65 11.20 3.54
CA GLU A 143 -17.78 11.96 2.28
C GLU A 143 -19.16 11.77 1.61
N GLY A 144 -19.75 10.57 1.72
CA GLY A 144 -21.11 10.29 1.26
C GLY A 144 -22.13 11.14 2.02
N TYR A 145 -22.01 11.24 3.33
CA TYR A 145 -22.85 12.10 4.16
C TYR A 145 -22.66 13.58 3.86
N VAL A 146 -21.41 14.04 3.65
CA VAL A 146 -21.15 15.42 3.20
C VAL A 146 -21.87 15.69 1.88
N SER A 147 -21.83 14.76 0.94
CA SER A 147 -22.49 14.91 -0.37
C SER A 147 -24.01 15.01 -0.28
N LYS A 148 -24.61 14.48 0.80
CA LYS A 148 -26.06 14.60 1.11
C LYS A 148 -26.40 15.79 1.98
N GLY A 149 -25.40 16.51 2.52
CA GLY A 149 -25.62 17.57 3.51
C GLY A 149 -25.91 17.04 4.93
N GLU A 150 -25.73 15.74 5.17
CA GLU A 150 -25.91 15.08 6.48
C GLU A 150 -24.65 15.27 7.34
N LEU A 151 -24.29 16.53 7.62
CA LEU A 151 -23.00 16.90 8.20
C LEU A 151 -22.77 16.30 9.59
N ASP A 152 -23.82 16.17 10.40
CA ASP A 152 -23.70 15.58 11.74
C ASP A 152 -23.23 14.12 11.66
N LEU A 153 -23.73 13.35 10.70
CA LEU A 153 -23.28 11.98 10.48
C LEU A 153 -21.83 11.93 9.97
N ALA A 154 -21.46 12.87 9.12
CA ALA A 154 -20.06 12.96 8.66
C ALA A 154 -19.09 13.31 9.81
N TRP A 155 -19.49 14.16 10.77
CA TRP A 155 -18.71 14.45 11.98
C TRP A 155 -18.58 13.24 12.90
N LEU A 156 -19.61 12.38 12.98
CA LEU A 156 -19.52 11.12 13.72
C LEU A 156 -18.47 10.19 13.11
N GLU A 157 -18.46 10.04 11.78
CA GLU A 157 -17.43 9.22 11.12
C GLU A 157 -16.02 9.79 11.31
N LEU A 158 -15.85 11.13 11.26
CA LEU A 158 -14.57 11.76 11.54
C LEU A 158 -14.08 11.43 12.97
N SER A 159 -14.98 11.48 13.97
CA SER A 159 -14.64 11.08 15.35
C SER A 159 -14.27 9.62 15.47
N GLU A 160 -14.93 8.72 14.71
CA GLU A 160 -14.58 7.29 14.68
C GLU A 160 -13.22 7.04 14.01
N ILE A 161 -12.87 7.81 12.98
CA ILE A 161 -11.53 7.76 12.37
C ILE A 161 -10.47 8.23 13.37
N GLU A 162 -10.72 9.37 14.06
CA GLU A 162 -9.80 9.91 15.07
C GLU A 162 -9.44 8.87 16.15
N LYS A 163 -10.43 8.13 16.64
CA LYS A 163 -10.22 7.08 17.65
C LYS A 163 -9.32 5.94 17.16
N ARG A 164 -9.28 5.67 15.86
CA ARG A 164 -8.55 4.53 15.26
C ARG A 164 -7.15 4.87 14.80
N CYS A 165 -6.97 6.01 14.16
CA CYS A 165 -5.67 6.40 13.60
C CYS A 165 -5.20 7.81 14.00
N GLY A 166 -5.97 8.53 14.80
CA GLY A 166 -5.64 9.89 15.23
C GLY A 166 -5.90 10.94 14.13
N THR A 167 -5.53 12.19 14.44
CA THR A 167 -5.78 13.34 13.54
C THR A 167 -4.77 13.50 12.42
N THR A 168 -3.72 12.67 12.40
CA THR A 168 -2.60 12.79 11.45
C THR A 168 -2.68 11.81 10.28
N CYS A 169 -3.58 10.83 10.32
CA CYS A 169 -3.79 9.90 9.21
C CYS A 169 -4.42 10.61 7.99
N GLU A 170 -4.28 9.98 6.84
CA GLU A 170 -4.74 10.55 5.56
C GLU A 170 -6.26 10.68 5.55
N GLU A 171 -6.97 9.68 6.03
CA GLU A 171 -8.42 9.55 6.05
C GLU A 171 -9.08 10.63 6.91
N TYR A 172 -8.50 10.89 8.11
CA TYR A 172 -8.97 11.97 8.96
C TYR A 172 -8.87 13.32 8.24
N ARG A 173 -7.69 13.62 7.68
CA ARG A 173 -7.45 14.90 7.00
C ARG A 173 -8.31 15.07 5.75
N ALA A 174 -8.57 13.98 5.03
CA ALA A 174 -9.40 14.01 3.83
C ALA A 174 -10.85 14.35 4.19
N LEU A 175 -11.44 13.66 5.16
CA LEU A 175 -12.81 13.92 5.60
C LEU A 175 -12.95 15.28 6.29
N GLU A 176 -11.99 15.69 7.13
CA GLU A 176 -11.97 17.02 7.74
C GLU A 176 -11.99 18.12 6.67
N LYS A 177 -11.17 17.97 5.63
CA LYS A 177 -11.14 18.89 4.49
C LYS A 177 -12.48 18.95 3.77
N ALA A 178 -13.13 17.80 3.52
CA ALA A 178 -14.45 17.75 2.89
C ALA A 178 -15.51 18.49 3.72
N LEU A 179 -15.52 18.27 5.04
CA LEU A 179 -16.43 18.95 5.98
C LEU A 179 -16.20 20.47 6.04
N ARG A 180 -14.95 20.91 6.03
CA ARG A 180 -14.63 22.36 6.01
C ARG A 180 -15.07 23.01 4.71
N SER A 181 -14.88 22.32 3.57
CA SER A 181 -15.25 22.84 2.26
C SER A 181 -16.78 22.98 2.11
N SER A 182 -17.56 22.08 2.70
CA SER A 182 -19.03 22.17 2.66
C SER A 182 -19.56 23.36 3.44
N ARG A 183 -18.91 23.75 4.56
CA ARG A 183 -19.31 24.93 5.35
C ARG A 183 -19.10 26.27 4.63
N SER A 184 -18.17 26.34 3.69
CA SER A 184 -17.87 27.57 2.95
C SER A 184 -18.88 27.89 1.84
N GLN A 185 -19.84 26.99 1.59
CA GLN A 185 -20.87 27.16 0.56
C GLN A 185 -22.18 27.71 1.09
N TYR A 186 -22.28 27.95 2.43
CA TYR A 186 -23.40 28.58 3.12
C TYR A 186 -22.93 29.88 3.78
#